data_810e13d77523bfcdfccb90f980b83c7f
#
_entry.id   810e13d77523bfcdfccb90f980b83c7f
#
_cell.length_a   1.000
_cell.length_b   1.000
_cell.length_c   1.000
_cell.angle_alpha   90.00
_cell.angle_beta   90.00
_cell.angle_gamma   90.00
#
_symmetry.space_group_name_H-M   'P 1'
#
loop_
_entity.id
_entity.type
_entity.pdbx_description
1 polymer ?
#
loop_
_entity_poly.entity_id
_entity_poly.type
_entity_poly.pdbx_seq_one_letter_code
_entity_poly.pdbx_strand_id
1 'polypeptide(L)'
;MGTVVIVAILVFFMMTIQILGGVVDSESARESMGEIVSDVEIQLQTKVDEHEFQNIEQTIEEITPIQKKCYTNTTYMSLNGEEIYCFIYQNPGDMQMTKGRAPIYDNEIAITEITAEEVGIKMGDTVTVACGSNREEYLVSGIYQGLNDAGLNFSIGFQGAQKLGISSMGYGAYKLSEPEKAVQVQERLNEVYPEILKVQTSGDASMDKTYEAAIQAMQLIVNVFSVLFALIVVIMFCHRMFLQEKTDLGILKAMGLTSIQLRLSFGLRFLMLAVSGAVPGVICSVLLSGKLLTAILKPMGITHLIISLRPASVLFPIGLICVSFFLFAFLVSRGIKKLSATVLIAE
;
A
#
# COMPACT_ATOMS: atom_id res chain seq x y z
N MET A 1 -24.77 20.44 11.11
CA MET A 1 -23.46 20.55 10.45
C MET A 1 -22.36 19.72 11.12
N GLY A 2 -22.15 19.76 12.44
CA GLY A 2 -21.09 19.02 13.11
C GLY A 2 -21.07 17.50 12.83
N THR A 3 -22.22 16.84 12.84
CA THR A 3 -22.34 15.39 12.56
C THR A 3 -21.87 15.03 11.15
N VAL A 4 -22.23 15.85 10.16
CA VAL A 4 -21.81 15.64 8.76
C VAL A 4 -20.30 15.71 8.62
N VAL A 5 -19.66 16.68 9.29
CA VAL A 5 -18.21 16.83 9.31
C VAL A 5 -17.53 15.63 9.98
N ILE A 6 -18.07 15.16 11.12
CA ILE A 6 -17.51 13.98 11.80
C ILE A 6 -17.63 12.74 10.91
N VAL A 7 -18.77 12.52 10.27
CA VAL A 7 -18.95 11.40 9.34
C VAL A 7 -17.97 11.50 8.17
N ALA A 8 -17.80 12.70 7.60
CA ALA A 8 -16.85 12.92 6.51
C ALA A 8 -15.41 12.55 6.93
N ILE A 9 -14.99 12.94 8.14
CA ILE A 9 -13.68 12.61 8.70
C ILE A 9 -13.53 11.07 8.90
N LEU A 10 -14.55 10.41 9.46
CA LEU A 10 -14.51 8.97 9.65
C LEU A 10 -14.38 8.21 8.32
N VAL A 11 -15.20 8.58 7.33
CA VAL A 11 -15.15 7.97 5.99
C VAL A 11 -13.80 8.26 5.32
N PHE A 12 -13.27 9.48 5.46
CA PHE A 12 -11.96 9.84 4.96
C PHE A 12 -10.86 8.91 5.50
N PHE A 13 -10.76 8.74 6.82
CA PHE A 13 -9.74 7.88 7.41
C PHE A 13 -9.93 6.41 7.06
N MET A 14 -11.18 5.90 7.12
CA MET A 14 -11.46 4.51 6.74
C MET A 14 -11.09 4.23 5.28
N MET A 15 -11.41 5.15 4.38
CA MET A 15 -11.10 5.00 2.96
C MET A 15 -9.59 5.12 2.71
N THR A 16 -8.90 6.04 3.40
CA THR A 16 -7.44 6.20 3.29
C THR A 16 -6.70 4.92 3.66
N ILE A 17 -7.09 4.25 4.75
CA ILE A 17 -6.46 2.98 5.15
C ILE A 17 -6.81 1.82 4.19
N GLN A 18 -8.01 1.82 3.60
CA GLN A 18 -8.37 0.84 2.57
C GLN A 18 -7.57 1.04 1.27
N ILE A 19 -7.29 2.30 0.92
CA ILE A 19 -6.42 2.63 -0.21
C ILE A 19 -5.01 2.11 0.04
N LEU A 20 -4.46 2.30 1.24
CA LEU A 20 -3.14 1.78 1.61
C LEU A 20 -3.06 0.25 1.45
N GLY A 21 -4.07 -0.48 1.95
CA GLY A 21 -4.13 -1.93 1.74
C GLY A 21 -4.19 -2.31 0.25
N GLY A 22 -4.96 -1.57 -0.55
CA GLY A 22 -5.03 -1.81 -1.99
C GLY A 22 -3.73 -1.55 -2.75
N VAL A 23 -2.86 -0.67 -2.23
CA VAL A 23 -1.52 -0.43 -2.80
C VAL A 23 -0.63 -1.65 -2.57
N VAL A 24 -0.63 -2.23 -1.37
CA VAL A 24 0.19 -3.41 -1.05
C VAL A 24 -0.26 -4.64 -1.83
N ASP A 25 -1.56 -4.83 -2.03
CA ASP A 25 -2.11 -5.94 -2.82
C ASP A 25 -1.89 -5.80 -4.34
N SER A 26 -1.40 -4.67 -4.84
CA SER A 26 -1.29 -4.40 -6.28
C SER A 26 0.13 -4.62 -6.78
N GLU A 27 0.34 -5.60 -7.67
CA GLU A 27 1.64 -5.84 -8.29
C GLU A 27 2.20 -4.58 -8.96
N SER A 28 1.37 -3.87 -9.74
CA SER A 28 1.81 -2.64 -10.43
C SER A 28 2.18 -1.53 -9.47
N ALA A 29 1.56 -1.46 -8.29
CA ALA A 29 1.94 -0.51 -7.27
C ALA A 29 3.26 -0.92 -6.59
N ARG A 30 3.47 -2.22 -6.32
CA ARG A 30 4.73 -2.75 -5.78
C ARG A 30 5.89 -2.55 -6.77
N GLU A 31 5.69 -2.86 -8.04
CA GLU A 31 6.68 -2.56 -9.09
C GLU A 31 7.02 -1.06 -9.18
N SER A 32 6.01 -0.18 -9.01
CA SER A 32 6.25 1.29 -9.01
C SER A 32 7.04 1.76 -7.79
N MET A 33 7.09 0.96 -6.73
CA MET A 33 7.91 1.20 -5.54
C MET A 33 9.31 0.59 -5.65
N GLY A 34 9.67 0.06 -6.83
CA GLY A 34 10.98 -0.54 -7.10
C GLY A 34 11.12 -1.99 -6.63
N GLU A 35 10.00 -2.65 -6.32
CA GLU A 35 9.99 -4.06 -5.98
C GLU A 35 10.03 -4.92 -7.25
N ILE A 36 10.84 -5.97 -7.23
CA ILE A 36 10.87 -6.98 -8.30
C ILE A 36 9.82 -8.03 -7.95
N VAL A 37 8.65 -7.93 -8.59
CA VAL A 37 7.57 -8.88 -8.34
C VAL A 37 7.89 -10.20 -9.06
N SER A 38 8.04 -11.29 -8.28
CA SER A 38 8.44 -12.61 -8.73
C SER A 38 7.64 -13.70 -8.00
N ASP A 39 7.58 -14.89 -8.58
CA ASP A 39 6.98 -16.06 -7.94
C ASP A 39 8.05 -16.93 -7.25
N VAL A 40 9.27 -16.93 -7.81
CA VAL A 40 10.45 -17.62 -7.28
C VAL A 40 11.65 -16.69 -7.30
N GLU A 41 12.36 -16.62 -6.20
CA GLU A 41 13.61 -15.89 -6.05
C GLU A 41 14.74 -16.85 -5.68
N ILE A 42 15.88 -16.65 -6.33
CA ILE A 42 17.10 -17.38 -6.01
C ILE A 42 18.18 -16.41 -5.53
N GLN A 43 18.84 -16.77 -4.46
CA GLN A 43 20.07 -16.13 -4.01
C GLN A 43 21.24 -17.09 -4.23
N LEU A 44 22.23 -16.62 -4.95
CA LEU A 44 23.45 -17.37 -5.20
C LEU A 44 24.35 -17.35 -3.96
N GLN A 45 24.73 -18.53 -3.47
CA GLN A 45 25.66 -18.68 -2.35
C GLN A 45 27.12 -18.67 -2.82
N THR A 46 27.34 -18.98 -4.10
CA THR A 46 28.64 -19.01 -4.75
C THR A 46 28.60 -18.22 -6.05
N LYS A 47 29.75 -17.82 -6.56
CA LYS A 47 29.82 -17.22 -7.89
C LYS A 47 29.50 -18.29 -8.93
N VAL A 48 28.49 -18.03 -9.75
CA VAL A 48 28.10 -18.87 -10.88
C VAL A 48 28.40 -18.13 -12.18
N ASP A 49 28.65 -18.90 -13.22
CA ASP A 49 28.84 -18.37 -14.56
C ASP A 49 27.50 -18.32 -15.33
N GLU A 50 27.52 -17.77 -16.53
CA GLU A 50 26.33 -17.62 -17.37
C GLU A 50 25.73 -18.98 -17.78
N HIS A 51 26.57 -20.01 -17.90
CA HIS A 51 26.13 -21.37 -18.24
C HIS A 51 25.33 -22.00 -17.09
N GLU A 52 25.75 -21.77 -15.86
CA GLU A 52 25.01 -22.25 -14.67
C GLU A 52 23.64 -21.56 -14.53
N PHE A 53 23.55 -20.28 -14.83
CA PHE A 53 22.24 -19.61 -14.89
C PHE A 53 21.30 -20.24 -15.93
N GLN A 54 21.82 -20.60 -17.12
CA GLN A 54 21.03 -21.26 -18.14
C GLN A 54 20.55 -22.64 -17.69
N ASN A 55 21.37 -23.39 -16.96
CA ASN A 55 20.97 -24.70 -16.41
C ASN A 55 19.88 -24.56 -15.34
N ILE A 56 19.96 -23.50 -14.48
CA ILE A 56 18.94 -23.20 -13.50
C ILE A 56 17.62 -22.85 -14.20
N GLU A 57 17.67 -21.98 -15.22
CA GLU A 57 16.49 -21.64 -16.03
C GLU A 57 15.87 -22.86 -16.68
N GLN A 58 16.68 -23.73 -17.28
CA GLN A 58 16.20 -24.96 -17.90
C GLN A 58 15.50 -25.87 -16.88
N THR A 59 16.03 -25.98 -15.68
CA THR A 59 15.40 -26.76 -14.58
C THR A 59 14.03 -26.17 -14.19
N ILE A 60 13.88 -24.84 -14.23
CA ILE A 60 12.59 -24.18 -14.00
C ILE A 60 11.63 -24.46 -15.17
N GLU A 61 12.13 -24.34 -16.40
CA GLU A 61 11.33 -24.51 -17.63
C GLU A 61 10.86 -25.95 -17.85
N GLU A 62 11.52 -26.96 -17.24
CA GLU A 62 11.03 -28.34 -17.20
C GLU A 62 9.68 -28.47 -16.44
N ILE A 63 9.38 -27.52 -15.53
CA ILE A 63 8.18 -27.55 -14.70
C ILE A 63 7.13 -26.56 -15.24
N THR A 64 7.55 -25.34 -15.57
CA THR A 64 6.67 -24.27 -16.05
C THR A 64 7.46 -23.21 -16.82
N PRO A 65 6.91 -22.65 -17.92
CA PRO A 65 7.60 -21.60 -18.66
C PRO A 65 7.85 -20.33 -17.81
N ILE A 66 9.02 -19.75 -18.00
CA ILE A 66 9.36 -18.45 -17.38
C ILE A 66 8.73 -17.33 -18.20
N GLN A 67 7.88 -16.52 -17.56
CA GLN A 67 7.25 -15.37 -18.19
C GLN A 67 8.17 -14.14 -18.20
N LYS A 68 8.83 -13.87 -17.08
CA LYS A 68 9.78 -12.76 -16.91
C LYS A 68 10.89 -13.19 -15.97
N LYS A 69 12.11 -12.72 -16.24
CA LYS A 69 13.26 -12.94 -15.37
C LYS A 69 14.02 -11.65 -15.15
N CYS A 70 14.59 -11.49 -13.96
CA CYS A 70 15.41 -10.35 -13.60
C CYS A 70 16.60 -10.83 -12.78
N TYR A 71 17.81 -10.47 -13.21
CA TYR A 71 19.03 -10.74 -12.45
C TYR A 71 19.57 -9.47 -11.86
N THR A 72 19.91 -9.54 -10.57
CA THR A 72 20.40 -8.38 -9.82
C THR A 72 21.61 -8.77 -8.96
N ASN A 73 22.32 -7.74 -8.56
CA ASN A 73 23.26 -7.81 -7.47
C ASN A 73 23.11 -6.53 -6.63
N THR A 74 23.54 -6.58 -5.39
CA THR A 74 23.44 -5.45 -4.48
C THR A 74 24.72 -5.31 -3.69
N THR A 75 25.17 -4.10 -3.50
CA THR A 75 26.33 -3.77 -2.67
C THR A 75 26.30 -2.30 -2.26
N TYR A 76 27.06 -1.93 -1.25
CA TYR A 76 27.31 -0.53 -0.96
C TYR A 76 28.44 -0.01 -1.85
N MET A 77 28.26 1.18 -2.41
CA MET A 77 29.23 1.90 -3.20
C MET A 77 29.27 3.36 -2.78
N SER A 78 30.41 4.00 -2.98
CA SER A 78 30.51 5.45 -2.74
C SER A 78 29.96 6.23 -3.93
N LEU A 79 28.99 7.10 -3.68
CA LEU A 79 28.44 8.06 -4.65
C LEU A 79 28.84 9.47 -4.21
N ASN A 80 29.71 10.13 -4.95
CA ASN A 80 30.30 11.43 -4.59
C ASN A 80 30.94 11.48 -3.19
N GLY A 81 31.38 10.35 -2.64
CA GLY A 81 32.00 10.25 -1.33
C GLY A 81 31.09 9.71 -0.22
N GLU A 82 29.78 9.66 -0.44
CA GLU A 82 28.80 9.08 0.48
C GLU A 82 28.59 7.59 0.17
N GLU A 83 28.54 6.74 1.21
CA GLU A 83 28.31 5.30 1.05
C GLU A 83 26.82 5.03 0.91
N ILE A 84 26.41 4.57 -0.27
CA ILE A 84 25.00 4.42 -0.67
C ILE A 84 24.76 3.01 -1.20
N TYR A 85 23.59 2.46 -0.91
CA TYR A 85 23.17 1.15 -1.38
C TYR A 85 22.95 1.18 -2.90
N CYS A 86 23.63 0.27 -3.60
CA CYS A 86 23.57 0.19 -5.07
C CYS A 86 22.88 -1.09 -5.53
N PHE A 87 21.90 -0.92 -6.41
CA PHE A 87 21.29 -2.02 -7.17
C PHE A 87 21.95 -2.13 -8.54
N ILE A 88 22.40 -3.33 -8.88
CA ILE A 88 23.01 -3.66 -10.15
C ILE A 88 22.04 -4.54 -10.91
N TYR A 89 21.56 -4.08 -12.06
CA TYR A 89 20.63 -4.82 -12.92
C TYR A 89 21.37 -5.35 -14.14
N GLN A 90 21.10 -6.60 -14.51
CA GLN A 90 21.58 -7.14 -15.79
C GLN A 90 20.94 -6.39 -16.97
N ASN A 91 19.63 -6.16 -16.87
CA ASN A 91 18.84 -5.40 -17.84
C ASN A 91 18.12 -4.25 -17.15
N PRO A 92 18.75 -3.07 -17.01
CA PRO A 92 18.13 -1.93 -16.33
C PRO A 92 16.89 -1.38 -17.03
N GLY A 93 16.64 -1.76 -18.29
CA GLY A 93 15.44 -1.34 -19.05
C GLY A 93 14.11 -1.77 -18.42
N ASP A 94 14.13 -2.78 -17.55
CA ASP A 94 12.94 -3.26 -16.84
C ASP A 94 12.54 -2.38 -15.63
N MET A 95 13.38 -1.41 -15.25
CA MET A 95 13.12 -0.51 -14.12
C MET A 95 12.01 0.49 -14.45
N GLN A 96 11.08 0.66 -13.53
CA GLN A 96 10.09 1.74 -13.62
C GLN A 96 10.69 3.07 -13.18
N MET A 97 10.72 4.03 -14.12
CA MET A 97 11.30 5.35 -13.86
C MET A 97 10.21 6.37 -13.54
N THR A 98 10.48 7.21 -12.55
CA THR A 98 9.61 8.34 -12.19
C THR A 98 9.88 9.55 -13.10
N LYS A 99 11.16 9.78 -13.43
CA LYS A 99 11.61 10.86 -14.34
C LYS A 99 12.80 10.37 -15.14
N GLY A 100 12.93 10.84 -16.38
CA GLY A 100 14.03 10.45 -17.27
C GLY A 100 13.88 9.03 -17.83
N ARG A 101 14.98 8.31 -17.93
CA ARG A 101 15.02 6.94 -18.46
C ARG A 101 15.97 6.05 -17.65
N ALA A 102 15.79 4.74 -17.75
CA ALA A 102 16.69 3.76 -17.17
C ALA A 102 18.12 3.90 -17.77
N PRO A 103 19.17 3.53 -17.01
CA PRO A 103 20.55 3.55 -17.49
C PRO A 103 20.76 2.49 -18.57
N ILE A 104 20.91 2.92 -19.81
CA ILE A 104 21.09 2.04 -20.98
C ILE A 104 22.58 1.86 -21.28
N TYR A 105 23.38 2.91 -21.07
CA TYR A 105 24.81 2.88 -21.35
C TYR A 105 25.61 2.53 -20.10
N ASP A 106 26.84 2.05 -20.33
CA ASP A 106 27.74 1.58 -19.28
C ASP A 106 28.36 2.71 -18.43
N ASN A 107 28.06 3.96 -18.74
CA ASN A 107 28.44 5.17 -17.99
C ASN A 107 27.21 5.91 -17.44
N GLU A 108 26.09 5.23 -17.23
CA GLU A 108 24.86 5.82 -16.73
C GLU A 108 24.42 5.17 -15.43
N ILE A 109 23.80 5.96 -14.58
CA ILE A 109 23.10 5.49 -13.37
C ILE A 109 21.72 6.11 -13.29
N ALA A 110 20.86 5.48 -12.48
CA ALA A 110 19.60 6.07 -12.00
C ALA A 110 19.68 6.22 -10.48
N ILE A 111 19.11 7.28 -9.95
CA ILE A 111 19.08 7.55 -8.50
C ILE A 111 17.64 7.62 -8.02
N THR A 112 17.41 7.43 -6.72
CA THR A 112 16.10 7.71 -6.15
C THR A 112 15.91 9.20 -5.89
N GLU A 113 14.65 9.63 -5.69
CA GLU A 113 14.37 11.03 -5.33
C GLU A 113 14.95 11.39 -3.96
N ILE A 114 15.00 10.44 -3.02
CA ILE A 114 15.62 10.60 -1.70
C ILE A 114 17.14 10.82 -1.86
N THR A 115 17.82 9.97 -2.65
CA THR A 115 19.25 10.12 -2.93
C THR A 115 19.54 11.46 -3.61
N ALA A 116 18.68 11.89 -4.56
CA ALA A 116 18.81 13.18 -5.21
C ALA A 116 18.74 14.36 -4.22
N GLU A 117 17.82 14.29 -3.26
CA GLU A 117 17.65 15.31 -2.23
C GLU A 117 18.82 15.31 -1.21
N GLU A 118 19.20 14.13 -0.69
CA GLU A 118 20.22 14.01 0.37
C GLU A 118 21.63 14.35 -0.12
N VAL A 119 21.99 13.86 -1.32
CA VAL A 119 23.34 14.08 -1.87
C VAL A 119 23.42 15.37 -2.70
N GLY A 120 22.27 15.99 -3.00
CA GLY A 120 22.20 17.23 -3.78
C GLY A 120 22.48 17.03 -5.28
N ILE A 121 22.18 15.85 -5.83
CA ILE A 121 22.41 15.46 -7.23
C ILE A 121 21.10 15.63 -8.03
N LYS A 122 21.23 16.01 -9.30
CA LYS A 122 20.10 16.16 -10.20
C LYS A 122 20.25 15.24 -11.42
N MET A 123 19.13 14.94 -12.04
CA MET A 123 19.12 14.29 -13.34
C MET A 123 19.90 15.12 -14.38
N GLY A 124 20.84 14.48 -15.08
CA GLY A 124 21.74 15.11 -16.02
C GLY A 124 23.11 15.48 -15.44
N ASP A 125 23.31 15.39 -14.13
CA ASP A 125 24.60 15.61 -13.50
C ASP A 125 25.53 14.41 -13.76
N THR A 126 26.84 14.69 -13.80
CA THR A 126 27.89 13.67 -13.76
C THR A 126 28.35 13.49 -12.32
N VAL A 127 28.40 12.24 -11.88
CA VAL A 127 28.74 11.86 -10.51
C VAL A 127 29.85 10.83 -10.49
N THR A 128 30.63 10.82 -9.45
CA THR A 128 31.68 9.82 -9.24
C THR A 128 31.14 8.65 -8.43
N VAL A 129 31.24 7.44 -8.96
CA VAL A 129 30.93 6.21 -8.22
C VAL A 129 32.23 5.45 -7.98
N ALA A 130 32.40 4.95 -6.75
CA ALA A 130 33.58 4.16 -6.40
C ALA A 130 33.19 2.89 -5.63
N CYS A 131 33.87 1.78 -5.95
CA CYS A 131 33.77 0.51 -5.26
C CYS A 131 35.18 -0.02 -4.99
N GLY A 132 35.55 -0.11 -3.72
CA GLY A 132 36.93 -0.42 -3.33
C GLY A 132 37.94 0.57 -3.90
N SER A 133 38.90 0.10 -4.72
CA SER A 133 39.91 0.95 -5.39
C SER A 133 39.46 1.53 -6.72
N ASN A 134 38.39 1.04 -7.29
CA ASN A 134 37.91 1.44 -8.62
C ASN A 134 36.99 2.65 -8.51
N ARG A 135 37.18 3.61 -9.42
CA ARG A 135 36.41 4.86 -9.46
C ARG A 135 36.16 5.25 -10.90
N GLU A 136 34.88 5.56 -11.19
CA GLU A 136 34.44 5.94 -12.53
C GLU A 136 33.40 7.07 -12.46
N GLU A 137 33.23 7.79 -13.56
CA GLU A 137 32.23 8.85 -13.70
C GLU A 137 30.98 8.34 -14.43
N TYR A 138 29.80 8.68 -13.91
CA TYR A 138 28.50 8.27 -14.47
C TYR A 138 27.56 9.45 -14.61
N LEU A 139 26.79 9.43 -15.70
CA LEU A 139 25.70 10.36 -15.94
C LEU A 139 24.42 9.88 -15.24
N VAL A 140 23.75 10.75 -14.52
CA VAL A 140 22.43 10.46 -13.93
C VAL A 140 21.37 10.54 -15.04
N SER A 141 20.94 9.40 -15.56
CA SER A 141 19.99 9.29 -16.70
C SER A 141 18.52 9.38 -16.27
N GLY A 142 18.22 9.09 -15.02
CA GLY A 142 16.85 9.11 -14.53
C GLY A 142 16.71 8.99 -13.02
N ILE A 143 15.47 9.18 -12.59
CA ILE A 143 15.05 9.05 -11.19
C ILE A 143 14.00 7.94 -11.09
N TYR A 144 14.16 7.05 -10.13
CA TYR A 144 13.24 5.97 -9.84
C TYR A 144 12.84 5.97 -8.37
N GLN A 145 11.92 5.10 -7.98
CA GLN A 145 11.54 4.89 -6.60
C GLN A 145 12.03 3.52 -6.14
N GLY A 146 12.68 3.47 -4.98
CA GLY A 146 13.18 2.24 -4.39
C GLY A 146 13.05 2.29 -2.88
N LEU A 147 12.52 1.21 -2.26
CA LEU A 147 12.27 1.15 -0.82
C LEU A 147 13.51 0.83 0.01
N ASN A 148 14.49 0.16 -0.60
CA ASN A 148 15.67 -0.31 0.11
C ASN A 148 16.45 0.86 0.69
N ASP A 149 16.97 0.66 1.89
CA ASP A 149 17.69 1.66 2.68
C ASP A 149 16.88 2.97 2.82
N ALA A 150 15.60 2.84 3.13
CA ALA A 150 14.65 3.95 3.25
C ALA A 150 14.62 4.89 2.03
N GLY A 151 14.91 4.37 0.86
CA GLY A 151 14.99 5.12 -0.38
C GLY A 151 16.35 5.72 -0.67
N LEU A 152 17.33 5.58 0.19
CA LEU A 152 18.69 6.07 -0.05
C LEU A 152 19.49 5.05 -0.87
N ASN A 153 19.20 4.98 -2.16
CA ASN A 153 19.83 4.03 -3.06
C ASN A 153 19.94 4.55 -4.49
N PHE A 154 20.78 3.91 -5.29
CA PHE A 154 20.92 4.17 -6.71
C PHE A 154 21.07 2.87 -7.48
N SER A 155 20.93 2.93 -8.78
CA SER A 155 20.98 1.77 -9.66
C SER A 155 21.91 1.97 -10.83
N ILE A 156 22.60 0.90 -11.21
CA ILE A 156 23.56 0.85 -12.32
C ILE A 156 23.32 -0.41 -13.15
N GLY A 157 23.58 -0.34 -14.45
CA GLY A 157 23.63 -1.53 -15.30
C GLY A 157 24.88 -2.38 -15.04
N PHE A 158 24.78 -3.70 -15.26
CA PHE A 158 25.88 -4.62 -15.01
C PHE A 158 27.16 -4.25 -15.76
N GLN A 159 27.06 -3.81 -17.01
CA GLN A 159 28.22 -3.36 -17.80
C GLN A 159 28.95 -2.17 -17.13
N GLY A 160 28.20 -1.23 -16.55
CA GLY A 160 28.77 -0.15 -15.76
C GLY A 160 29.43 -0.64 -14.48
N ALA A 161 28.76 -1.55 -13.77
CA ALA A 161 29.27 -2.12 -12.51
C ALA A 161 30.53 -2.98 -12.72
N GLN A 162 30.73 -3.59 -13.90
CA GLN A 162 31.96 -4.31 -14.23
C GLN A 162 33.21 -3.41 -14.19
N LYS A 163 33.10 -2.14 -14.59
CA LYS A 163 34.19 -1.16 -14.49
C LYS A 163 34.58 -0.90 -13.03
N LEU A 164 33.66 -1.08 -12.12
CA LEU A 164 33.88 -0.97 -10.67
C LEU A 164 34.31 -2.28 -10.00
N GLY A 165 34.55 -3.35 -10.80
CA GLY A 165 35.05 -4.63 -10.29
C GLY A 165 33.98 -5.65 -9.92
N ILE A 166 32.73 -5.40 -10.20
CA ILE A 166 31.64 -6.36 -9.99
C ILE A 166 31.66 -7.39 -11.13
N SER A 167 31.81 -8.66 -10.81
CA SER A 167 32.05 -9.73 -11.80
C SER A 167 30.91 -10.72 -11.97
N SER A 168 29.88 -10.68 -11.11
CA SER A 168 28.78 -11.65 -11.16
C SER A 168 27.50 -11.05 -10.60
N MET A 169 26.35 -11.64 -11.00
CA MET A 169 25.06 -11.40 -10.34
C MET A 169 24.96 -12.23 -9.05
N GLY A 170 24.12 -11.81 -8.12
CA GLY A 170 23.91 -12.47 -6.83
C GLY A 170 22.50 -13.03 -6.64
N TYR A 171 21.55 -12.49 -7.40
CA TYR A 171 20.12 -12.81 -7.27
C TYR A 171 19.48 -13.02 -8.62
N GLY A 172 18.51 -13.94 -8.69
CA GLY A 172 17.61 -14.14 -9.81
C GLY A 172 16.16 -14.14 -9.32
N ALA A 173 15.30 -13.43 -10.01
CA ALA A 173 13.87 -13.36 -9.75
C ALA A 173 13.12 -13.83 -10.99
N TYR A 174 12.18 -14.76 -10.81
CA TYR A 174 11.45 -15.40 -11.90
C TYR A 174 9.95 -15.24 -11.68
N LYS A 175 9.26 -14.71 -12.69
CA LYS A 175 7.82 -14.76 -12.79
C LYS A 175 7.42 -15.93 -13.69
N LEU A 176 6.57 -16.81 -13.16
CA LEU A 176 6.19 -18.04 -13.81
C LEU A 176 4.89 -17.87 -14.60
N SER A 177 4.69 -18.65 -15.64
CA SER A 177 3.40 -18.72 -16.35
C SER A 177 2.31 -19.38 -15.51
N GLU A 178 2.70 -20.26 -14.59
CA GLU A 178 1.84 -20.98 -13.64
C GLU A 178 2.36 -20.75 -12.22
N PRO A 179 1.96 -19.62 -11.54
CA PRO A 179 2.46 -19.25 -10.21
C PRO A 179 2.23 -20.31 -9.13
N GLU A 180 1.16 -21.12 -9.27
CA GLU A 180 0.83 -22.24 -8.37
C GLU A 180 1.90 -23.34 -8.35
N LYS A 181 2.77 -23.40 -9.36
CA LYS A 181 3.91 -24.34 -9.41
C LYS A 181 5.18 -23.83 -8.73
N ALA A 182 5.17 -22.62 -8.15
CA ALA A 182 6.34 -22.02 -7.53
C ALA A 182 6.97 -22.92 -6.45
N VAL A 183 6.14 -23.61 -5.64
CA VAL A 183 6.61 -24.54 -4.61
C VAL A 183 7.31 -25.74 -5.24
N GLN A 184 6.80 -26.29 -6.34
CA GLN A 184 7.44 -27.41 -7.04
C GLN A 184 8.78 -27.00 -7.65
N VAL A 185 8.86 -25.78 -8.20
CA VAL A 185 10.12 -25.21 -8.70
C VAL A 185 11.13 -25.06 -7.56
N GLN A 186 10.71 -24.53 -6.41
CA GLN A 186 11.55 -24.38 -5.23
C GLN A 186 12.10 -25.73 -4.76
N GLU A 187 11.24 -26.74 -4.60
CA GLU A 187 11.64 -28.09 -4.19
C GLU A 187 12.66 -28.68 -5.17
N ARG A 188 12.40 -28.55 -6.47
CA ARG A 188 13.29 -29.07 -7.51
C ARG A 188 14.64 -28.38 -7.53
N LEU A 189 14.67 -27.06 -7.43
CA LEU A 189 15.91 -26.28 -7.37
C LEU A 189 16.73 -26.59 -6.11
N ASN A 190 16.07 -26.75 -4.96
CA ASN A 190 16.74 -27.15 -3.71
C ASN A 190 17.29 -28.57 -3.77
N GLU A 191 16.65 -29.49 -4.52
CA GLU A 191 17.14 -30.84 -4.74
C GLU A 191 18.39 -30.88 -5.64
N VAL A 192 18.36 -30.09 -6.74
CA VAL A 192 19.44 -30.13 -7.76
C VAL A 192 20.62 -29.25 -7.36
N TYR A 193 20.35 -28.09 -6.68
CA TYR A 193 21.39 -27.11 -6.37
C TYR A 193 21.45 -26.73 -4.87
N PRO A 194 21.50 -27.69 -3.94
CA PRO A 194 21.34 -27.43 -2.49
C PRO A 194 22.42 -26.54 -1.86
N GLU A 195 23.63 -26.54 -2.44
CA GLU A 195 24.76 -25.75 -1.92
C GLU A 195 25.01 -24.44 -2.70
N ILE A 196 24.39 -24.32 -3.86
CA ILE A 196 24.61 -23.18 -4.78
C ILE A 196 23.53 -22.13 -4.60
N LEU A 197 22.28 -22.57 -4.38
CA LEU A 197 21.11 -21.71 -4.33
C LEU A 197 20.45 -21.70 -2.95
N LYS A 198 20.01 -20.53 -2.54
CA LYS A 198 18.94 -20.39 -1.57
C LYS A 198 17.70 -19.93 -2.33
N VAL A 199 16.68 -20.79 -2.37
CA VAL A 199 15.47 -20.55 -3.14
C VAL A 199 14.33 -20.14 -2.21
N GLN A 200 13.62 -19.09 -2.55
CA GLN A 200 12.44 -18.60 -1.84
C GLN A 200 11.28 -18.43 -2.84
N THR A 201 10.07 -18.69 -2.38
CA THR A 201 8.86 -18.38 -3.14
C THR A 201 8.21 -17.11 -2.58
N SER A 202 7.38 -16.44 -3.36
CA SER A 202 6.56 -15.32 -2.87
C SER A 202 5.70 -15.70 -1.65
N GLY A 203 5.36 -17.00 -1.54
CA GLY A 203 4.66 -17.55 -0.38
C GLY A 203 5.50 -17.66 0.91
N ASP A 204 6.83 -17.73 0.78
CA ASP A 204 7.78 -17.93 1.89
C ASP A 204 8.35 -16.62 2.44
N ALA A 205 8.23 -15.53 1.69
CA ALA A 205 8.70 -14.24 2.11
C ALA A 205 7.95 -13.83 3.40
N SER A 206 8.55 -14.17 4.54
CA SER A 206 7.99 -13.90 5.87
C SER A 206 7.75 -12.41 6.13
N MET A 207 8.47 -11.55 5.40
CA MET A 207 8.28 -10.10 5.44
C MET A 207 6.95 -9.70 4.81
N ASP A 208 6.58 -10.22 3.64
CA ASP A 208 5.34 -9.89 2.96
C ASP A 208 4.12 -10.25 3.81
N LYS A 209 4.08 -11.45 4.37
CA LYS A 209 3.00 -11.89 5.28
C LYS A 209 2.91 -11.02 6.54
N THR A 210 4.06 -10.58 7.06
CA THR A 210 4.11 -9.70 8.24
C THR A 210 3.57 -8.32 7.90
N TYR A 211 3.93 -7.75 6.76
CA TYR A 211 3.40 -6.46 6.30
C TYR A 211 1.91 -6.54 5.98
N GLU A 212 1.45 -7.57 5.28
CA GLU A 212 0.02 -7.79 5.03
C GLU A 212 -0.77 -7.91 6.32
N ALA A 213 -0.30 -8.72 7.28
CA ALA A 213 -0.94 -8.87 8.58
C ALA A 213 -0.97 -7.55 9.37
N ALA A 214 0.10 -6.76 9.32
CA ALA A 214 0.15 -5.45 9.97
C ALA A 214 -0.85 -4.46 9.35
N ILE A 215 -0.97 -4.44 8.02
CA ILE A 215 -1.94 -3.58 7.32
C ILE A 215 -3.37 -4.03 7.60
N GLN A 216 -3.65 -5.34 7.57
CA GLN A 216 -4.97 -5.88 7.93
C GLN A 216 -5.34 -5.56 9.37
N ALA A 217 -4.39 -5.67 10.32
CA ALA A 217 -4.59 -5.29 11.71
C ALA A 217 -4.89 -3.79 11.83
N MET A 218 -4.14 -2.94 11.11
CA MET A 218 -4.39 -1.49 11.09
C MET A 218 -5.76 -1.15 10.51
N GLN A 219 -6.18 -1.81 9.42
CA GLN A 219 -7.52 -1.67 8.84
C GLN A 219 -8.60 -2.04 9.85
N LEU A 220 -8.42 -3.17 10.55
CA LEU A 220 -9.35 -3.62 11.58
C LEU A 220 -9.47 -2.60 12.71
N ILE A 221 -8.35 -2.12 13.24
CA ILE A 221 -8.30 -1.11 14.31
C ILE A 221 -9.03 0.16 13.87
N VAL A 222 -8.72 0.71 12.71
CA VAL A 222 -9.36 1.94 12.20
C VAL A 222 -10.86 1.74 12.01
N ASN A 223 -11.29 0.59 11.49
CA ASN A 223 -12.71 0.27 11.30
C ASN A 223 -13.43 0.17 12.66
N VAL A 224 -12.86 -0.52 13.64
CA VAL A 224 -13.43 -0.66 14.99
C VAL A 224 -13.56 0.70 15.68
N PHE A 225 -12.49 1.50 15.67
CA PHE A 225 -12.54 2.86 16.24
C PHE A 225 -13.57 3.74 15.54
N SER A 226 -13.68 3.66 14.22
CA SER A 226 -14.69 4.43 13.46
C SER A 226 -16.11 4.04 13.84
N VAL A 227 -16.40 2.77 14.05
CA VAL A 227 -17.71 2.29 14.52
C VAL A 227 -17.98 2.74 15.95
N LEU A 228 -16.98 2.70 16.85
CA LEU A 228 -17.11 3.21 18.23
C LEU A 228 -17.38 4.72 18.23
N PHE A 229 -16.67 5.50 17.47
CA PHE A 229 -16.93 6.93 17.30
C PHE A 229 -18.33 7.19 16.74
N ALA A 230 -18.75 6.43 15.73
CA ALA A 230 -20.09 6.50 15.18
C ALA A 230 -21.15 6.28 16.28
N LEU A 231 -20.95 5.29 17.14
CA LEU A 231 -21.83 5.02 18.28
C LEU A 231 -21.93 6.21 19.24
N ILE A 232 -20.78 6.77 19.65
CA ILE A 232 -20.72 7.93 20.55
C ILE A 232 -21.49 9.11 19.95
N VAL A 233 -21.20 9.42 18.67
CA VAL A 233 -21.85 10.52 17.95
C VAL A 233 -23.36 10.32 17.88
N VAL A 234 -23.82 9.12 17.51
CA VAL A 234 -25.24 8.81 17.42
C VAL A 234 -25.92 8.91 18.79
N ILE A 235 -25.31 8.41 19.87
CA ILE A 235 -25.87 8.51 21.24
C ILE A 235 -26.04 9.98 21.63
N MET A 236 -24.99 10.81 21.44
CA MET A 236 -25.04 12.24 21.79
C MET A 236 -26.14 12.97 21.00
N PHE A 237 -26.21 12.76 19.70
CA PHE A 237 -27.18 13.42 18.84
C PHE A 237 -28.61 12.89 19.07
N CYS A 238 -28.81 11.60 19.22
CA CYS A 238 -30.13 11.04 19.54
C CYS A 238 -30.65 11.58 20.87
N HIS A 239 -29.79 11.66 21.90
CA HIS A 239 -30.19 12.22 23.19
C HIS A 239 -30.63 13.69 23.06
N ARG A 240 -29.86 14.50 22.35
CA ARG A 240 -30.19 15.90 22.11
C ARG A 240 -31.48 16.08 21.30
N MET A 241 -31.65 15.36 20.19
CA MET A 241 -32.86 15.41 19.37
C MET A 241 -34.09 14.92 20.15
N PHE A 242 -33.92 13.88 20.93
CA PHE A 242 -35.00 13.35 21.75
C PHE A 242 -35.52 14.38 22.76
N LEU A 243 -34.63 15.14 23.40
CA LEU A 243 -35.03 16.23 24.32
C LEU A 243 -35.71 17.38 23.59
N GLN A 244 -35.26 17.73 22.38
CA GLN A 244 -35.82 18.82 21.60
C GLN A 244 -37.17 18.48 20.94
N GLU A 245 -37.35 17.23 20.48
CA GLU A 245 -38.53 16.78 19.73
C GLU A 245 -39.51 15.97 20.58
N LYS A 246 -39.33 15.93 21.93
CA LYS A 246 -40.14 15.12 22.84
C LYS A 246 -41.64 15.40 22.68
N THR A 247 -42.04 16.69 22.56
CA THR A 247 -43.42 17.10 22.41
C THR A 247 -44.00 16.68 21.05
N ASP A 248 -43.26 16.89 19.98
CA ASP A 248 -43.68 16.53 18.61
C ASP A 248 -43.83 15.00 18.45
N LEU A 249 -42.91 14.25 19.05
CA LEU A 249 -42.97 12.77 19.08
C LEU A 249 -44.19 12.28 19.86
N GLY A 250 -44.57 12.98 20.91
CA GLY A 250 -45.80 12.70 21.67
C GLY A 250 -47.05 12.95 20.84
N ILE A 251 -47.13 14.08 20.11
CA ILE A 251 -48.23 14.40 19.19
C ILE A 251 -48.34 13.34 18.10
N LEU A 252 -47.22 12.96 17.43
CA LEU A 252 -47.20 11.93 16.41
C LEU A 252 -47.68 10.58 16.94
N LYS A 253 -47.32 10.26 18.18
CA LYS A 253 -47.80 9.00 18.83
C LYS A 253 -49.32 9.10 19.16
N ALA A 254 -49.80 10.24 19.55
CA ALA A 254 -51.24 10.46 19.77
C ALA A 254 -52.05 10.41 18.48
N MET A 255 -51.47 10.77 17.34
CA MET A 255 -52.08 10.62 16.01
C MET A 255 -52.06 9.18 15.49
N GLY A 256 -51.57 8.21 16.28
CA GLY A 256 -51.63 6.80 15.97
C GLY A 256 -50.39 6.16 15.37
N LEU A 257 -49.28 6.92 15.27
CA LEU A 257 -48.00 6.35 14.83
C LEU A 257 -47.43 5.35 15.87
N THR A 258 -47.05 4.18 15.37
CA THR A 258 -46.46 3.17 16.24
C THR A 258 -45.04 3.51 16.67
N SER A 259 -44.62 3.04 17.85
CA SER A 259 -43.25 3.24 18.33
C SER A 259 -42.18 2.73 17.36
N ILE A 260 -42.50 1.71 16.55
CA ILE A 260 -41.58 1.15 15.52
C ILE A 260 -41.44 2.14 14.37
N GLN A 261 -42.54 2.71 13.88
CA GLN A 261 -42.51 3.71 12.79
C GLN A 261 -41.69 4.95 13.18
N LEU A 262 -41.85 5.44 14.43
CA LEU A 262 -41.07 6.56 14.94
C LEU A 262 -39.59 6.21 15.04
N ARG A 263 -39.25 5.03 15.53
CA ARG A 263 -37.85 4.56 15.58
C ARG A 263 -37.24 4.40 14.20
N LEU A 264 -37.99 3.88 13.25
CA LEU A 264 -37.53 3.75 11.85
C LEU A 264 -37.28 5.13 11.23
N SER A 265 -38.18 6.10 11.46
CA SER A 265 -38.01 7.48 11.03
C SER A 265 -36.73 8.10 11.61
N PHE A 266 -36.42 7.85 12.89
CA PHE A 266 -35.16 8.26 13.51
C PHE A 266 -33.96 7.63 12.80
N GLY A 267 -33.98 6.30 12.62
CA GLY A 267 -32.91 5.60 11.91
C GLY A 267 -32.67 6.15 10.50
N LEU A 268 -33.73 6.44 9.76
CA LEU A 268 -33.62 7.01 8.39
C LEU A 268 -33.06 8.43 8.39
N ARG A 269 -33.39 9.27 9.38
CA ARG A 269 -32.77 10.62 9.53
C ARG A 269 -31.27 10.52 9.73
N PHE A 270 -30.80 9.60 10.59
CA PHE A 270 -29.37 9.39 10.80
C PHE A 270 -28.70 8.73 9.59
N LEU A 271 -29.38 7.87 8.85
CA LEU A 271 -28.89 7.35 7.59
C LEU A 271 -28.68 8.49 6.56
N MET A 272 -29.64 9.41 6.43
CA MET A 272 -29.47 10.57 5.53
C MET A 272 -28.30 11.47 5.95
N LEU A 273 -28.12 11.67 7.27
CA LEU A 273 -26.93 12.39 7.79
C LEU A 273 -25.63 11.66 7.49
N ALA A 274 -25.60 10.34 7.61
CA ALA A 274 -24.45 9.53 7.28
C ALA A 274 -24.12 9.62 5.77
N VAL A 275 -25.12 9.48 4.90
CA VAL A 275 -24.92 9.64 3.45
C VAL A 275 -24.43 11.04 3.08
N SER A 276 -25.03 12.09 3.66
CA SER A 276 -24.62 13.48 3.40
C SER A 276 -23.18 13.78 3.86
N GLY A 277 -22.69 13.09 4.90
CA GLY A 277 -21.30 13.18 5.36
C GLY A 277 -20.35 12.26 4.59
N ALA A 278 -20.83 11.11 4.13
CA ALA A 278 -20.00 10.19 3.37
C ALA A 278 -19.54 10.76 2.02
N VAL A 279 -20.41 11.49 1.33
CA VAL A 279 -20.08 12.10 0.02
C VAL A 279 -18.84 13.02 0.10
N PRO A 280 -18.80 14.07 0.95
CA PRO A 280 -17.60 14.88 1.07
C PRO A 280 -16.42 14.11 1.63
N GLY A 281 -16.62 13.11 2.50
CA GLY A 281 -15.56 12.23 3.00
C GLY A 281 -14.86 11.46 1.88
N VAL A 282 -15.62 10.89 0.96
CA VAL A 282 -15.09 10.21 -0.24
C VAL A 282 -14.34 11.18 -1.14
N ILE A 283 -14.93 12.35 -1.42
CA ILE A 283 -14.28 13.36 -2.27
C ILE A 283 -12.93 13.79 -1.67
N CYS A 284 -12.92 14.10 -0.37
CA CYS A 284 -11.69 14.44 0.34
C CYS A 284 -10.68 13.30 0.30
N SER A 285 -11.11 12.04 0.47
CA SER A 285 -10.22 10.89 0.41
C SER A 285 -9.59 10.74 -0.97
N VAL A 286 -10.37 10.80 -2.04
CA VAL A 286 -9.85 10.71 -3.42
C VAL A 286 -8.83 11.82 -3.71
N LEU A 287 -9.06 13.03 -3.22
CA LEU A 287 -8.19 14.16 -3.50
C LEU A 287 -6.95 14.25 -2.59
N LEU A 288 -7.06 13.82 -1.34
CA LEU A 288 -6.04 14.08 -0.32
C LEU A 288 -5.31 12.84 0.16
N SER A 289 -5.90 11.62 0.09
CA SER A 289 -5.27 10.41 0.62
C SER A 289 -3.92 10.12 0.01
N GLY A 290 -3.77 10.32 -1.32
CA GLY A 290 -2.49 10.11 -1.99
C GLY A 290 -1.39 11.02 -1.44
N LYS A 291 -1.67 12.30 -1.31
CA LYS A 291 -0.72 13.28 -0.77
C LYS A 291 -0.38 12.99 0.70
N LEU A 292 -1.39 12.62 1.49
CA LEU A 292 -1.21 12.29 2.90
C LEU A 292 -0.36 11.02 3.05
N LEU A 293 -0.69 9.96 2.32
CA LEU A 293 0.06 8.70 2.36
C LEU A 293 1.50 8.90 1.87
N THR A 294 1.70 9.61 0.77
CA THR A 294 3.05 9.93 0.28
C THR A 294 3.85 10.72 1.33
N ALA A 295 3.25 11.73 1.98
CA ALA A 295 3.94 12.50 3.02
C ALA A 295 4.33 11.64 4.24
N ILE A 296 3.47 10.68 4.63
CA ILE A 296 3.74 9.76 5.74
C ILE A 296 4.79 8.71 5.36
N LEU A 297 4.77 8.24 4.12
CA LEU A 297 5.62 7.14 3.65
C LEU A 297 6.94 7.63 3.01
N LYS A 298 7.10 8.94 2.78
CA LYS A 298 8.33 9.51 2.23
C LYS A 298 9.59 9.12 3.04
N PRO A 299 9.58 9.11 4.39
CA PRO A 299 10.74 8.64 5.17
C PRO A 299 11.10 7.17 4.96
N MET A 300 10.22 6.39 4.33
CA MET A 300 10.43 4.98 3.97
C MET A 300 10.85 4.81 2.50
N GLY A 301 11.13 5.91 1.78
CA GLY A 301 11.52 5.89 0.38
C GLY A 301 10.37 5.98 -0.62
N ILE A 302 9.10 6.09 -0.16
CA ILE A 302 7.94 6.16 -1.05
C ILE A 302 7.61 7.63 -1.34
N THR A 303 8.01 8.10 -2.51
CA THR A 303 7.79 9.49 -2.98
C THR A 303 6.60 9.61 -3.94
N HIS A 304 6.22 8.53 -4.59
CA HIS A 304 5.07 8.47 -5.51
C HIS A 304 4.24 7.22 -5.24
N LEU A 305 2.92 7.39 -5.06
CA LEU A 305 1.98 6.29 -4.87
C LEU A 305 1.02 6.21 -6.06
N ILE A 306 0.99 5.06 -6.72
CA ILE A 306 -0.05 4.74 -7.69
C ILE A 306 -1.27 4.25 -6.92
N ILE A 307 -2.30 5.08 -6.84
CA ILE A 307 -3.55 4.74 -6.16
C ILE A 307 -4.48 4.05 -7.13
N SER A 308 -4.75 2.78 -6.89
CA SER A 308 -5.81 2.05 -7.58
C SER A 308 -7.08 2.08 -6.71
N LEU A 309 -8.10 2.80 -7.16
CA LEU A 309 -9.40 2.86 -6.47
C LEU A 309 -10.20 1.60 -6.82
N ARG A 310 -10.19 0.62 -5.93
CA ARG A 310 -11.09 -0.54 -6.04
C ARG A 310 -12.49 -0.15 -5.57
N PRO A 311 -13.58 -0.59 -6.23
CA PRO A 311 -14.95 -0.30 -5.77
C PRO A 311 -15.20 -0.69 -4.31
N ALA A 312 -14.60 -1.79 -3.85
CA ALA A 312 -14.69 -2.24 -2.46
C ALA A 312 -14.11 -1.22 -1.47
N SER A 313 -12.98 -0.57 -1.80
CA SER A 313 -12.34 0.43 -0.93
C SER A 313 -13.22 1.67 -0.71
N VAL A 314 -14.17 1.94 -1.61
CA VAL A 314 -15.13 3.05 -1.50
C VAL A 314 -16.42 2.59 -0.83
N LEU A 315 -17.00 1.46 -1.30
CA LEU A 315 -18.32 1.01 -0.86
C LEU A 315 -18.30 0.48 0.58
N PHE A 316 -17.23 -0.18 1.01
CA PHE A 316 -17.13 -0.76 2.35
C PHE A 316 -17.19 0.30 3.46
N PRO A 317 -16.37 1.39 3.46
CA PRO A 317 -16.45 2.44 4.47
C PRO A 317 -17.82 3.13 4.50
N ILE A 318 -18.39 3.44 3.34
CA ILE A 318 -19.72 4.07 3.24
C ILE A 318 -20.78 3.15 3.85
N GLY A 319 -20.79 1.89 3.42
CA GLY A 319 -21.76 0.90 3.91
C GLY A 319 -21.66 0.68 5.41
N LEU A 320 -20.45 0.52 5.93
CA LEU A 320 -20.20 0.30 7.35
C LEU A 320 -20.69 1.47 8.20
N ILE A 321 -20.39 2.71 7.81
CA ILE A 321 -20.84 3.91 8.53
C ILE A 321 -22.34 4.09 8.42
N CYS A 322 -22.92 3.95 7.23
CA CYS A 322 -24.38 4.09 7.02
C CYS A 322 -25.15 3.08 7.85
N VAL A 323 -24.73 1.80 7.82
CA VAL A 323 -25.37 0.73 8.61
C VAL A 323 -25.20 0.99 10.11
N SER A 324 -24.01 1.40 10.54
CA SER A 324 -23.76 1.72 11.96
C SER A 324 -24.64 2.86 12.45
N PHE A 325 -24.71 3.95 11.71
CA PHE A 325 -25.57 5.10 12.07
C PHE A 325 -27.04 4.73 12.14
N PHE A 326 -27.53 3.99 11.15
CA PHE A 326 -28.91 3.52 11.14
C PHE A 326 -29.21 2.60 12.33
N LEU A 327 -28.38 1.56 12.54
CA LEU A 327 -28.60 0.59 13.60
C LEU A 327 -28.50 1.23 14.99
N PHE A 328 -27.48 2.05 15.21
CA PHE A 328 -27.30 2.71 16.52
C PHE A 328 -28.42 3.70 16.80
N ALA A 329 -28.86 4.52 15.83
CA ALA A 329 -29.99 5.41 15.99
C ALA A 329 -31.28 4.62 16.29
N PHE A 330 -31.53 3.52 15.58
CA PHE A 330 -32.65 2.63 15.81
C PHE A 330 -32.62 1.97 17.17
N LEU A 331 -31.45 1.60 17.67
CA LEU A 331 -31.27 0.97 19.00
C LEU A 331 -31.43 2.02 20.12
N VAL A 332 -30.77 3.16 20.00
CA VAL A 332 -30.80 4.22 21.04
C VAL A 332 -32.21 4.82 21.16
N SER A 333 -32.95 4.90 20.07
CA SER A 333 -34.35 5.37 20.08
C SER A 333 -35.34 4.46 20.81
N ARG A 334 -34.87 3.36 21.44
CA ARG A 334 -35.72 2.50 22.32
C ARG A 334 -36.39 3.32 23.44
N GLY A 335 -35.80 4.42 23.86
CA GLY A 335 -36.39 5.37 24.82
C GLY A 335 -37.76 5.91 24.41
N ILE A 336 -38.06 5.96 23.10
CA ILE A 336 -39.35 6.40 22.55
C ILE A 336 -40.51 5.49 23.04
N LYS A 337 -40.26 4.22 23.32
CA LYS A 337 -41.26 3.30 23.87
C LYS A 337 -41.81 3.75 25.23
N LYS A 338 -40.98 4.42 26.05
CA LYS A 338 -41.31 4.85 27.41
C LYS A 338 -42.10 6.17 27.47
N LEU A 339 -42.24 6.88 26.34
CA LEU A 339 -43.06 8.07 26.26
C LEU A 339 -44.54 7.67 26.29
N SER A 340 -45.23 8.02 27.37
CA SER A 340 -46.72 7.94 27.45
C SER A 340 -47.30 9.24 26.94
N ALA A 341 -48.37 9.19 26.15
CA ALA A 341 -49.08 10.35 25.67
C ALA A 341 -49.63 11.23 26.81
N THR A 342 -49.84 10.65 27.98
CA THR A 342 -50.38 11.31 29.20
C THR A 342 -49.39 12.23 29.89
N VAL A 343 -48.08 12.05 29.81
CA VAL A 343 -47.07 12.89 30.45
C VAL A 343 -46.87 14.23 29.73
N LEU A 344 -47.27 14.31 28.47
CA LEU A 344 -47.06 15.50 27.63
C LEU A 344 -48.24 16.49 27.66
N ILE A 345 -49.36 16.12 28.29
CA ILE A 345 -50.54 17.00 28.46
C ILE A 345 -50.53 17.70 29.83
N ALA A 346 -49.56 17.31 30.71
CA ALA A 346 -49.48 17.78 32.10
C ALA A 346 -48.40 18.84 32.36
N GLU A 347 -47.64 19.29 31.30
CA GLU A 347 -46.78 20.47 31.32
C GLU A 347 -47.39 21.53 30.35
#